data_29ec83c83050ad48fd996826e7f4133f
#
_entry.id   29ec83c83050ad48fd996826e7f4133f
#
_cell.length_a   1.000
_cell.length_b   1.000
_cell.length_c   1.000
_cell.angle_alpha   90.00
_cell.angle_beta   90.00
_cell.angle_gamma   90.00
#
_symmetry.space_group_name_H-M   'P 1'
#
loop_
_entity.id
_entity.type
_entity.pdbx_description
1 polymer ?
#
loop_
_entity_poly.entity_id
_entity_poly.type
_entity_poly.pdbx_seq_one_letter_code
_entity_poly.pdbx_strand_id
1 'polypeptide(L)'
;MLYAQVMAGGLGKRMGNTERPKQFLTLAGKPIVIHTIEKFTLSSEFKAIIVSTHPQWLQYMQDIVNKYISDSRVIVIDGGAERNDTVINAINYIESNFGVQPNDILMMHDAVRPFITRTIIKDNIEASNTYKAVDTVIAATDTIVKAENDKVSEIPVRELMYQGQTPQTVNISEFKKIFNELSEDQKSILSDSAKVMLLGGHEVGIVKGAVGNFKITTPYDLKIAEIIAQENIDVQ
;
A
#
# COMPACT_ATOMS: atom_id res chain seq x y z
N MET A 1 -19.23 1.83 1.28
CA MET A 1 -18.61 0.49 1.09
C MET A 1 -17.12 0.58 1.33
N LEU A 2 -16.47 -0.56 1.60
CA LEU A 2 -15.03 -0.66 1.79
C LEU A 2 -14.40 -1.45 0.64
N TYR A 3 -13.36 -0.90 0.05
CA TYR A 3 -12.56 -1.51 -1.02
C TYR A 3 -11.10 -1.62 -0.59
N ALA A 4 -10.41 -2.67 -1.02
CA ALA A 4 -8.97 -2.78 -0.86
C ALA A 4 -8.26 -2.64 -2.21
N GLN A 5 -7.07 -2.06 -2.20
CA GLN A 5 -6.17 -2.03 -3.35
C GLN A 5 -4.80 -2.59 -2.96
N VAL A 6 -4.37 -3.65 -3.63
CA VAL A 6 -3.01 -4.19 -3.53
C VAL A 6 -2.18 -3.63 -4.69
N MET A 7 -1.25 -2.73 -4.36
CA MET A 7 -0.45 -1.99 -5.35
C MET A 7 0.79 -2.79 -5.76
N ALA A 8 0.78 -3.33 -6.96
CA ALA A 8 1.82 -4.21 -7.53
C ALA A 8 2.46 -3.64 -8.82
N GLY A 9 2.35 -2.33 -9.10
CA GLY A 9 2.87 -1.70 -10.32
C GLY A 9 4.38 -1.48 -10.37
N GLY A 10 5.10 -1.63 -9.25
CA GLY A 10 6.54 -1.32 -9.17
C GLY A 10 7.41 -2.30 -9.94
N LEU A 11 8.37 -1.80 -10.73
CA LEU A 11 9.33 -2.61 -11.51
C LEU A 11 10.53 -3.15 -10.71
N GLY A 12 10.67 -2.78 -9.43
CA GLY A 12 11.63 -3.40 -8.51
C GLY A 12 13.11 -3.07 -8.71
N LYS A 13 13.47 -1.93 -9.29
CA LYS A 13 14.86 -1.52 -9.64
C LYS A 13 15.92 -1.72 -8.53
N ARG A 14 15.54 -1.71 -7.25
CA ARG A 14 16.43 -1.89 -6.08
C ARG A 14 16.77 -3.35 -5.73
N MET A 15 16.14 -4.31 -6.36
CA MET A 15 16.42 -5.75 -6.14
C MET A 15 17.60 -6.29 -6.97
N GLY A 16 18.29 -5.42 -7.74
CA GLY A 16 19.30 -5.85 -8.70
C GLY A 16 18.70 -6.40 -10.00
N ASN A 17 19.53 -7.13 -10.78
CA ASN A 17 19.11 -7.76 -12.05
C ASN A 17 18.24 -9.01 -11.77
N THR A 18 16.99 -8.81 -11.39
CA THR A 18 16.01 -9.91 -11.36
C THR A 18 15.25 -9.94 -12.69
N GLU A 19 15.03 -11.13 -13.24
CA GLU A 19 14.26 -11.33 -14.48
C GLU A 19 12.81 -10.83 -14.35
N ARG A 20 12.30 -10.72 -13.12
CA ARG A 20 10.92 -10.34 -12.80
C ARG A 20 10.86 -9.31 -11.69
N PRO A 21 9.83 -8.44 -11.68
CA PRO A 21 9.55 -7.54 -10.56
C PRO A 21 9.42 -8.29 -9.23
N LYS A 22 9.88 -7.66 -8.16
CA LYS A 22 10.02 -8.27 -6.82
C LYS A 22 8.74 -8.86 -6.24
N GLN A 23 7.56 -8.32 -6.57
CA GLN A 23 6.27 -8.85 -6.13
C GLN A 23 5.99 -10.27 -6.63
N PHE A 24 6.69 -10.70 -7.68
CA PHE A 24 6.61 -12.04 -8.25
C PHE A 24 7.69 -13.01 -7.75
N LEU A 25 8.65 -12.52 -6.94
CA LEU A 25 9.63 -13.39 -6.33
C LEU A 25 8.95 -14.35 -5.35
N THR A 26 9.50 -15.55 -5.24
CA THR A 26 8.96 -16.60 -4.38
C THR A 26 9.31 -16.31 -2.92
N LEU A 27 8.32 -16.43 -2.06
CA LEU A 27 8.43 -16.43 -0.61
C LEU A 27 7.68 -17.67 -0.10
N ALA A 28 8.33 -18.56 0.61
CA ALA A 28 7.73 -19.80 1.15
C ALA A 28 6.84 -20.53 0.12
N GLY A 29 7.34 -20.71 -1.11
CA GLY A 29 6.67 -21.47 -2.17
C GLY A 29 5.60 -20.75 -2.99
N LYS A 30 5.26 -19.49 -2.68
CA LYS A 30 4.29 -18.67 -3.41
C LYS A 30 4.87 -17.27 -3.75
N PRO A 31 4.40 -16.59 -4.82
CA PRO A 31 4.76 -15.20 -5.07
C PRO A 31 4.42 -14.28 -3.88
N ILE A 32 5.30 -13.30 -3.58
CA ILE A 32 5.12 -12.37 -2.46
C ILE A 32 3.73 -11.69 -2.50
N VAL A 33 3.29 -11.26 -3.68
CA VAL A 33 1.98 -10.60 -3.86
C VAL A 33 0.81 -11.48 -3.43
N ILE A 34 0.91 -12.80 -3.61
CA ILE A 34 -0.15 -13.73 -3.22
C ILE A 34 -0.30 -13.77 -1.70
N HIS A 35 0.80 -13.81 -0.95
CA HIS A 35 0.74 -13.72 0.51
C HIS A 35 0.02 -12.44 0.96
N THR A 36 0.28 -11.31 0.29
CA THR A 36 -0.39 -10.04 0.60
C THR A 36 -1.88 -10.10 0.29
N ILE A 37 -2.27 -10.60 -0.90
CA ILE A 37 -3.68 -10.72 -1.31
C ILE A 37 -4.44 -11.60 -0.32
N GLU A 38 -3.89 -12.75 0.07
CA GLU A 38 -4.49 -13.68 1.04
C GLU A 38 -4.84 -13.00 2.37
N LYS A 39 -4.05 -12.02 2.84
CA LYS A 39 -4.38 -11.28 4.08
C LYS A 39 -5.66 -10.46 3.95
N PHE A 40 -5.92 -9.88 2.78
CA PHE A 40 -7.14 -9.12 2.52
C PHE A 40 -8.35 -10.01 2.29
N THR A 41 -8.19 -11.18 1.67
CA THR A 41 -9.31 -12.14 1.47
C THR A 41 -9.87 -12.69 2.77
N LEU A 42 -9.07 -12.69 3.85
CA LEU A 42 -9.54 -13.10 5.19
C LEU A 42 -10.54 -12.13 5.82
N SER A 43 -10.68 -10.90 5.32
CA SER A 43 -11.71 -9.95 5.79
C SER A 43 -12.91 -9.96 4.86
N SER A 44 -14.09 -10.23 5.42
CA SER A 44 -15.36 -10.19 4.68
C SER A 44 -15.89 -8.76 4.46
N GLU A 45 -15.26 -7.74 5.04
CA GLU A 45 -15.72 -6.36 4.99
C GLU A 45 -15.46 -5.70 3.63
N PHE A 46 -14.46 -6.20 2.87
CA PHE A 46 -14.16 -5.67 1.55
C PHE A 46 -15.19 -6.12 0.52
N LYS A 47 -15.78 -5.15 -0.19
CA LYS A 47 -16.66 -5.38 -1.34
C LYS A 47 -15.89 -5.93 -2.53
N ALA A 48 -14.68 -5.41 -2.78
CA ALA A 48 -13.74 -5.89 -3.78
C ALA A 48 -12.30 -5.63 -3.33
N ILE A 49 -11.37 -6.44 -3.86
CA ILE A 49 -9.93 -6.35 -3.63
C ILE A 49 -9.28 -6.16 -5.00
N ILE A 50 -8.88 -4.92 -5.29
CA ILE A 50 -8.31 -4.52 -6.58
C ILE A 50 -6.80 -4.74 -6.55
N VAL A 51 -6.28 -5.56 -7.43
CA VAL A 51 -4.83 -5.78 -7.60
C VAL A 51 -4.37 -4.98 -8.81
N SER A 52 -3.66 -3.87 -8.57
CA SER A 52 -3.17 -2.99 -9.63
C SER A 52 -1.73 -3.36 -9.98
N THR A 53 -1.48 -3.77 -11.24
CA THR A 53 -0.16 -4.18 -11.71
C THR A 53 0.29 -3.36 -12.92
N HIS A 54 1.59 -3.36 -13.22
CA HIS A 54 2.09 -2.72 -14.43
C HIS A 54 1.50 -3.42 -15.68
N PRO A 55 1.06 -2.70 -16.72
CA PRO A 55 0.38 -3.28 -17.88
C PRO A 55 1.13 -4.45 -18.53
N GLN A 56 2.47 -4.37 -18.62
CA GLN A 56 3.32 -5.45 -19.13
C GLN A 56 3.14 -6.78 -18.37
N TRP A 57 2.71 -6.73 -17.11
CA TRP A 57 2.57 -7.88 -16.23
C TRP A 57 1.11 -8.26 -15.94
N LEU A 58 0.16 -7.64 -16.63
CA LEU A 58 -1.27 -7.84 -16.36
C LEU A 58 -1.67 -9.31 -16.52
N GLN A 59 -1.36 -9.92 -17.66
CA GLN A 59 -1.71 -11.31 -17.91
C GLN A 59 -1.04 -12.26 -16.93
N TYR A 60 0.26 -12.06 -16.65
CA TYR A 60 0.97 -12.86 -15.66
C TYR A 60 0.38 -12.73 -14.26
N MET A 61 -0.01 -11.52 -13.84
CA MET A 61 -0.69 -11.31 -12.56
C MET A 61 -2.04 -12.03 -12.52
N GLN A 62 -2.85 -11.96 -13.58
CA GLN A 62 -4.11 -12.68 -13.69
C GLN A 62 -3.91 -14.20 -13.56
N ASP A 63 -2.90 -14.74 -14.24
CA ASP A 63 -2.61 -16.18 -14.21
C ASP A 63 -2.24 -16.66 -12.80
N ILE A 64 -1.37 -15.92 -12.09
CA ILE A 64 -0.99 -16.29 -10.72
C ILE A 64 -2.13 -16.07 -9.72
N VAL A 65 -2.93 -15.02 -9.87
CA VAL A 65 -4.13 -14.82 -9.02
C VAL A 65 -5.10 -15.97 -9.23
N ASN A 66 -5.43 -16.33 -10.47
CA ASN A 66 -6.32 -17.46 -10.78
C ASN A 66 -5.79 -18.80 -10.24
N LYS A 67 -4.46 -18.97 -10.20
CA LYS A 67 -3.82 -20.19 -9.68
C LYS A 67 -3.92 -20.33 -8.16
N TYR A 68 -3.81 -19.24 -7.42
CA TYR A 68 -3.64 -19.28 -5.96
C TYR A 68 -4.84 -18.75 -5.17
N ILE A 69 -5.71 -17.94 -5.78
CA ILE A 69 -6.81 -17.24 -5.10
C ILE A 69 -8.14 -17.69 -5.69
N SER A 70 -9.02 -18.23 -4.85
CA SER A 70 -10.37 -18.64 -5.25
C SER A 70 -11.45 -17.59 -4.96
N ASP A 71 -11.07 -16.44 -4.37
CA ASP A 71 -11.98 -15.39 -3.95
C ASP A 71 -12.40 -14.50 -5.13
N SER A 72 -13.67 -14.54 -5.51
CA SER A 72 -14.21 -13.77 -6.64
C SER A 72 -14.21 -12.25 -6.44
N ARG A 73 -13.93 -11.77 -5.22
CA ARG A 73 -13.76 -10.34 -4.93
C ARG A 73 -12.42 -9.79 -5.43
N VAL A 74 -11.45 -10.67 -5.74
CA VAL A 74 -10.11 -10.27 -6.21
C VAL A 74 -10.15 -10.00 -7.71
N ILE A 75 -9.80 -8.78 -8.09
CA ILE A 75 -9.89 -8.28 -9.45
C ILE A 75 -8.53 -7.66 -9.82
N VAL A 76 -7.97 -8.08 -10.95
CA VAL A 76 -6.69 -7.57 -11.45
C VAL A 76 -6.94 -6.51 -12.52
N ILE A 77 -6.29 -5.34 -12.34
CA ILE A 77 -6.38 -4.22 -13.29
C ILE A 77 -5.00 -3.65 -13.62
N ASP A 78 -4.94 -2.85 -14.67
CA ASP A 78 -3.75 -2.05 -14.98
C ASP A 78 -3.52 -0.95 -13.92
N GLY A 79 -2.27 -0.81 -13.51
CA GLY A 79 -1.80 0.34 -12.75
C GLY A 79 -1.60 1.58 -13.62
N GLY A 80 -1.25 2.68 -12.99
CA GLY A 80 -0.87 3.94 -13.65
C GLY A 80 0.64 4.08 -13.81
N ALA A 81 1.06 5.21 -14.40
CA ALA A 81 2.48 5.56 -14.56
C ALA A 81 3.15 5.79 -13.21
N GLU A 82 2.48 6.50 -12.31
CA GLU A 82 2.93 6.81 -10.96
C GLU A 82 2.02 6.13 -9.90
N ARG A 83 2.45 6.23 -8.63
CA ARG A 83 1.73 5.63 -7.51
C ARG A 83 0.28 6.12 -7.42
N ASN A 84 0.07 7.43 -7.47
CA ASN A 84 -1.27 8.00 -7.29
C ASN A 84 -2.14 7.85 -8.56
N ASP A 85 -1.55 7.78 -9.76
CA ASP A 85 -2.29 7.38 -10.98
C ASP A 85 -2.82 5.96 -10.84
N THR A 86 -2.03 5.07 -10.23
CA THR A 86 -2.47 3.71 -9.93
C THR A 86 -3.67 3.70 -8.97
N VAL A 87 -3.71 4.62 -8.01
CA VAL A 87 -4.87 4.79 -7.11
C VAL A 87 -6.08 5.30 -7.89
N ILE A 88 -5.91 6.31 -8.75
CA ILE A 88 -6.98 6.84 -9.60
C ILE A 88 -7.55 5.77 -10.53
N ASN A 89 -6.72 4.92 -11.12
CA ASN A 89 -7.19 3.81 -11.95
C ASN A 89 -8.08 2.84 -11.18
N ALA A 90 -7.72 2.51 -9.94
CA ALA A 90 -8.57 1.69 -9.07
C ALA A 90 -9.89 2.40 -8.71
N ILE A 91 -9.86 3.68 -8.40
CA ILE A 91 -11.07 4.49 -8.14
C ILE A 91 -11.98 4.50 -9.37
N ASN A 92 -11.44 4.77 -10.56
CA ASN A 92 -12.21 4.77 -11.80
C ASN A 92 -12.85 3.40 -12.09
N TYR A 93 -12.10 2.31 -11.82
CA TYR A 93 -12.65 0.95 -11.92
C TYR A 93 -13.82 0.73 -10.95
N ILE A 94 -13.65 1.15 -9.68
CA ILE A 94 -14.70 1.03 -8.65
C ILE A 94 -15.94 1.81 -9.06
N GLU A 95 -15.78 3.05 -9.50
CA GLU A 95 -16.91 3.90 -9.96
C GLU A 95 -17.69 3.25 -11.10
N SER A 96 -16.97 2.73 -12.09
CA SER A 96 -17.58 2.15 -13.30
C SER A 96 -18.31 0.84 -13.04
N ASN A 97 -17.87 0.04 -12.06
CA ASN A 97 -18.39 -1.31 -11.84
C ASN A 97 -19.29 -1.45 -10.62
N PHE A 98 -19.13 -0.58 -9.60
CA PHE A 98 -19.87 -0.68 -8.33
C PHE A 98 -20.62 0.62 -7.99
N GLY A 99 -20.30 1.72 -8.66
CA GLY A 99 -20.69 3.05 -8.22
C GLY A 99 -19.92 3.48 -6.96
N VAL A 100 -19.94 4.77 -6.65
CA VAL A 100 -19.28 5.32 -5.44
C VAL A 100 -20.29 6.14 -4.65
N GLN A 101 -20.35 5.89 -3.34
CA GLN A 101 -21.14 6.64 -2.38
C GLN A 101 -20.25 7.60 -1.57
N PRO A 102 -20.78 8.68 -0.98
CA PRO A 102 -19.98 9.70 -0.29
C PRO A 102 -19.07 9.18 0.83
N ASN A 103 -19.41 8.06 1.44
CA ASN A 103 -18.65 7.46 2.54
C ASN A 103 -17.87 6.20 2.13
N ASP A 104 -17.74 5.96 0.84
CA ASP A 104 -16.96 4.82 0.38
C ASP A 104 -15.44 5.07 0.57
N ILE A 105 -14.73 4.03 0.97
CA ILE A 105 -13.34 4.08 1.38
C ILE A 105 -12.51 3.12 0.53
N LEU A 106 -11.29 3.53 0.19
CA LEU A 106 -10.27 2.70 -0.42
C LEU A 106 -9.08 2.55 0.53
N MET A 107 -8.77 1.31 0.89
CA MET A 107 -7.59 0.92 1.66
C MET A 107 -6.52 0.44 0.71
N MET A 108 -5.42 1.17 0.59
CA MET A 108 -4.31 0.90 -0.32
C MET A 108 -3.15 0.26 0.41
N HIS A 109 -2.61 -0.84 -0.13
CA HIS A 109 -1.50 -1.57 0.49
C HIS A 109 -0.44 -1.99 -0.53
N ASP A 110 0.82 -1.90 -0.13
CA ASP A 110 1.94 -2.35 -0.97
C ASP A 110 1.92 -3.88 -1.14
N ALA A 111 1.94 -4.39 -2.36
CA ALA A 111 1.97 -5.81 -2.68
C ALA A 111 3.15 -6.59 -2.07
N VAL A 112 4.17 -5.88 -1.63
CA VAL A 112 5.40 -6.43 -1.07
C VAL A 112 5.56 -6.19 0.45
N ARG A 113 4.41 -6.10 1.15
CA ARG A 113 4.32 -6.15 2.64
C ARG A 113 3.44 -7.34 3.05
N PRO A 114 3.93 -8.57 2.88
CA PRO A 114 3.12 -9.79 3.05
C PRO A 114 2.73 -10.09 4.50
N PHE A 115 3.34 -9.40 5.46
CA PHE A 115 3.14 -9.63 6.90
C PHE A 115 2.18 -8.63 7.56
N ILE A 116 1.32 -7.96 6.77
CA ILE A 116 0.24 -7.15 7.33
C ILE A 116 -0.63 -8.00 8.27
N THR A 117 -0.96 -7.45 9.43
CA THR A 117 -1.78 -8.14 10.42
C THR A 117 -3.26 -7.77 10.27
N ARG A 118 -4.14 -8.67 10.76
CA ARG A 118 -5.58 -8.40 10.83
C ARG A 118 -5.88 -7.18 11.72
N THR A 119 -5.11 -6.98 12.77
CA THR A 119 -5.24 -5.82 13.67
C THR A 119 -5.02 -4.51 12.91
N ILE A 120 -3.94 -4.40 12.12
CA ILE A 120 -3.66 -3.19 11.32
C ILE A 120 -4.80 -2.92 10.33
N ILE A 121 -5.34 -3.95 9.66
CA ILE A 121 -6.49 -3.79 8.74
C ILE A 121 -7.70 -3.25 9.52
N LYS A 122 -8.06 -3.88 10.65
CA LYS A 122 -9.20 -3.50 11.46
C LYS A 122 -9.07 -2.08 12.00
N ASP A 123 -7.92 -1.71 12.55
CA ASP A 123 -7.68 -0.39 13.12
C ASP A 123 -7.79 0.71 12.05
N ASN A 124 -7.34 0.45 10.81
CA ASN A 124 -7.53 1.36 9.68
C ASN A 124 -9.02 1.53 9.32
N ILE A 125 -9.80 0.44 9.35
CA ILE A 125 -11.25 0.50 9.11
C ILE A 125 -11.93 1.34 10.20
N GLU A 126 -11.60 1.11 11.47
CA GLU A 126 -12.16 1.85 12.59
C GLU A 126 -11.80 3.34 12.54
N ALA A 127 -10.54 3.67 12.27
CA ALA A 127 -10.07 5.05 12.17
C ALA A 127 -10.73 5.81 10.99
N SER A 128 -11.06 5.10 9.90
CA SER A 128 -11.73 5.70 8.74
C SER A 128 -13.19 6.14 9.01
N ASN A 129 -13.78 5.73 10.12
CA ASN A 129 -15.06 6.27 10.56
C ASN A 129 -14.95 7.71 11.11
N THR A 130 -13.76 8.10 11.55
CA THR A 130 -13.48 9.43 12.12
C THR A 130 -12.76 10.32 11.12
N TYR A 131 -11.78 9.79 10.41
CA TYR A 131 -10.90 10.53 9.51
C TYR A 131 -11.19 10.19 8.04
N LYS A 132 -11.16 11.20 7.16
CA LYS A 132 -11.27 11.02 5.70
C LYS A 132 -10.00 10.41 5.09
N ALA A 133 -8.91 10.42 5.82
CA ALA A 133 -7.66 9.76 5.48
C ALA A 133 -7.01 9.17 6.73
N VAL A 134 -6.38 8.00 6.59
CA VAL A 134 -5.65 7.30 7.66
C VAL A 134 -4.32 6.80 7.10
N ASP A 135 -3.25 7.00 7.85
CA ASP A 135 -1.92 6.48 7.53
C ASP A 135 -1.44 5.50 8.59
N THR A 136 -0.89 4.38 8.15
CA THR A 136 -0.27 3.40 9.06
C THR A 136 1.18 3.78 9.28
N VAL A 137 1.58 3.97 10.54
CA VAL A 137 2.92 4.47 10.87
C VAL A 137 3.56 3.69 12.01
N ILE A 138 4.91 3.66 12.05
CA ILE A 138 5.67 3.25 13.22
C ILE A 138 6.57 4.39 13.69
N ALA A 139 6.75 4.53 14.99
CA ALA A 139 7.66 5.53 15.55
C ALA A 139 9.09 5.27 15.08
N ALA A 140 9.85 6.33 14.79
CA ALA A 140 11.26 6.22 14.48
C ALA A 140 12.04 5.72 15.71
N THR A 141 12.83 4.66 15.53
CA THR A 141 13.72 4.11 16.58
C THR A 141 15.08 4.79 16.58
N ASP A 142 15.61 5.08 15.41
CA ASP A 142 16.89 5.76 15.25
C ASP A 142 16.71 7.29 15.21
N THR A 143 17.80 8.02 15.46
CA THR A 143 17.82 9.48 15.30
C THR A 143 17.63 9.83 13.82
N ILE A 144 16.61 10.63 13.51
CA ILE A 144 16.38 11.15 12.17
C ILE A 144 17.24 12.41 11.98
N VAL A 145 17.94 12.47 10.85
CA VAL A 145 18.70 13.65 10.45
C VAL A 145 18.22 14.17 9.10
N LYS A 146 18.03 15.46 8.98
CA LYS A 146 17.88 16.13 7.69
C LYS A 146 19.26 16.57 7.20
N ALA A 147 19.62 16.19 5.98
CA ALA A 147 20.93 16.49 5.41
C ALA A 147 20.76 17.17 4.05
N GLU A 148 21.58 18.19 3.81
CA GLU A 148 21.68 18.92 2.56
C GLU A 148 23.18 19.13 2.22
N ASN A 149 23.58 18.85 0.98
CA ASN A 149 24.97 19.00 0.51
C ASN A 149 25.99 18.25 1.43
N ASP A 150 25.69 17.01 1.77
CA ASP A 150 26.50 16.13 2.64
C ASP A 150 26.74 16.68 4.07
N LYS A 151 25.88 17.58 4.53
CA LYS A 151 25.91 18.14 5.89
C LYS A 151 24.57 17.98 6.55
N VAL A 152 24.60 17.67 7.85
CA VAL A 152 23.39 17.65 8.67
C VAL A 152 22.89 19.09 8.82
N SER A 153 21.67 19.36 8.41
CA SER A 153 21.00 20.67 8.52
C SER A 153 20.02 20.75 9.70
N GLU A 154 19.47 19.60 10.13
CA GLU A 154 18.51 19.54 11.22
C GLU A 154 18.49 18.15 11.86
N ILE A 155 18.25 18.09 13.16
CA ILE A 155 17.92 16.86 13.89
C ILE A 155 16.55 17.09 14.55
N PRO A 156 15.45 16.59 13.95
CA PRO A 156 14.11 16.75 14.49
C PRO A 156 13.93 16.04 15.83
N VAL A 157 12.91 16.46 16.59
CA VAL A 157 12.50 15.78 17.82
C VAL A 157 11.99 14.39 17.44
N ARG A 158 12.74 13.33 17.82
CA ARG A 158 12.47 11.94 17.41
C ARG A 158 11.08 11.45 17.79
N GLU A 159 10.58 11.85 18.96
CA GLU A 159 9.27 11.50 19.48
C GLU A 159 8.11 11.94 18.57
N LEU A 160 8.35 12.90 17.67
CA LEU A 160 7.40 13.38 16.67
C LEU A 160 7.63 12.75 15.29
N MET A 161 8.64 11.90 15.13
CA MET A 161 9.01 11.30 13.86
C MET A 161 8.47 9.88 13.73
N TYR A 162 7.80 9.62 12.62
CA TYR A 162 7.24 8.33 12.28
C TYR A 162 7.64 7.92 10.87
N GLN A 163 7.74 6.64 10.65
CA GLN A 163 7.96 6.04 9.33
C GLN A 163 6.62 5.55 8.79
N GLY A 164 6.23 6.06 7.60
CA GLY A 164 5.01 5.64 6.92
C GLY A 164 5.10 4.20 6.44
N GLN A 165 4.06 3.44 6.72
CA GLN A 165 3.84 2.10 6.18
C GLN A 165 2.60 2.13 5.26
N THR A 166 2.05 0.98 5.00
CA THR A 166 0.71 0.79 4.45
C THR A 166 0.01 -0.31 5.26
N PRO A 167 -1.34 -0.33 5.31
CA PRO A 167 -2.28 0.37 4.44
C PRO A 167 -2.32 1.88 4.69
N GLN A 168 -2.68 2.62 3.63
CA GLN A 168 -3.20 3.97 3.70
C GLN A 168 -4.66 3.92 3.28
N THR A 169 -5.53 4.56 4.02
CA THR A 169 -6.98 4.52 3.77
C THR A 169 -7.48 5.92 3.47
N VAL A 170 -8.30 6.06 2.42
CA VAL A 170 -8.85 7.37 2.02
C VAL A 170 -10.33 7.26 1.67
N ASN A 171 -11.07 8.35 1.86
CA ASN A 171 -12.38 8.52 1.26
C ASN A 171 -12.20 8.69 -0.25
N ILE A 172 -12.92 7.88 -1.04
CA ILE A 172 -12.75 7.80 -2.49
C ILE A 172 -13.08 9.12 -3.17
N SER A 173 -14.22 9.72 -2.83
CA SER A 173 -14.72 10.94 -3.47
C SER A 173 -13.81 12.13 -3.17
N GLU A 174 -13.39 12.30 -1.92
CA GLU A 174 -12.50 13.38 -1.52
C GLU A 174 -11.12 13.24 -2.16
N PHE A 175 -10.54 12.03 -2.12
CA PHE A 175 -9.24 11.80 -2.75
C PHE A 175 -9.25 12.14 -4.24
N LYS A 176 -10.26 11.65 -4.99
CA LYS A 176 -10.37 11.92 -6.42
C LYS A 176 -10.53 13.40 -6.72
N LYS A 177 -11.38 14.09 -5.96
CA LYS A 177 -11.60 15.53 -6.10
C LYS A 177 -10.30 16.30 -5.91
N ILE A 178 -9.61 16.08 -4.78
CA ILE A 178 -8.36 16.77 -4.46
C ILE A 178 -7.30 16.48 -5.52
N PHE A 179 -7.08 15.19 -5.88
CA PHE A 179 -6.07 14.83 -6.85
C PHE A 179 -6.28 15.51 -8.22
N ASN A 180 -7.52 15.65 -8.66
CA ASN A 180 -7.86 16.32 -9.92
C ASN A 180 -7.63 17.85 -9.86
N GLU A 181 -7.72 18.46 -8.68
CA GLU A 181 -7.48 19.89 -8.45
C GLU A 181 -5.99 20.24 -8.27
N LEU A 182 -5.11 19.25 -8.01
CA LEU A 182 -3.68 19.49 -7.84
C LEU A 182 -3.01 19.90 -9.17
N SER A 183 -2.13 20.89 -9.07
CA SER A 183 -1.24 21.26 -10.18
C SER A 183 -0.19 20.16 -10.46
N GLU A 184 0.41 20.18 -11.65
CA GLU A 184 1.47 19.21 -12.00
C GLU A 184 2.69 19.33 -11.07
N ASP A 185 3.04 20.55 -10.62
CA ASP A 185 4.11 20.75 -9.64
C ASP A 185 3.77 20.08 -8.30
N GLN A 186 2.52 20.20 -7.83
CA GLN A 186 2.07 19.51 -6.62
C GLN A 186 2.08 17.99 -6.79
N LYS A 187 1.65 17.48 -7.94
CA LYS A 187 1.68 16.05 -8.25
C LYS A 187 3.11 15.50 -8.29
N SER A 188 4.07 16.25 -8.81
CA SER A 188 5.47 15.83 -8.91
C SER A 188 6.16 15.56 -7.56
N ILE A 189 5.67 16.16 -6.49
CA ILE A 189 6.21 16.00 -5.13
C ILE A 189 5.44 15.00 -4.27
N LEU A 190 4.44 14.32 -4.85
CA LEU A 190 3.66 13.32 -4.12
C LEU A 190 4.46 12.05 -3.89
N SER A 191 4.66 11.70 -2.64
CA SER A 191 5.32 10.44 -2.24
C SER A 191 4.32 9.33 -1.92
N ASP A 192 3.12 9.70 -1.47
CA ASP A 192 2.08 8.78 -1.01
C ASP A 192 0.68 9.41 -1.08
N SER A 193 -0.33 8.63 -0.72
CA SER A 193 -1.74 9.04 -0.79
C SER A 193 -2.16 9.94 0.38
N ALA A 194 -1.53 9.81 1.55
CA ALA A 194 -1.80 10.66 2.70
C ALA A 194 -1.45 12.13 2.40
N LYS A 195 -0.35 12.36 1.66
CA LYS A 195 0.07 13.70 1.25
C LYS A 195 -0.96 14.39 0.34
N VAL A 196 -1.66 13.65 -0.51
CA VAL A 196 -2.77 14.19 -1.33
C VAL A 196 -3.83 14.79 -0.41
N MET A 197 -4.26 14.04 0.60
CA MET A 197 -5.31 14.46 1.52
C MET A 197 -4.88 15.67 2.39
N LEU A 198 -3.62 15.70 2.83
CA LEU A 198 -3.05 16.87 3.54
C LEU A 198 -3.04 18.12 2.68
N LEU A 199 -2.67 18.00 1.38
CA LEU A 199 -2.72 19.13 0.44
C LEU A 199 -4.15 19.63 0.22
N GLY A 200 -5.15 18.75 0.32
CA GLY A 200 -6.58 19.10 0.31
C GLY A 200 -7.11 19.68 1.62
N GLY A 201 -6.25 19.86 2.63
CA GLY A 201 -6.63 20.43 3.93
C GLY A 201 -7.33 19.47 4.89
N HIS A 202 -7.30 18.16 4.61
CA HIS A 202 -7.86 17.15 5.51
C HIS A 202 -6.88 16.76 6.61
N GLU A 203 -7.40 16.50 7.79
CA GLU A 203 -6.67 15.78 8.84
C GLU A 203 -6.45 14.33 8.41
N VAL A 204 -5.23 13.82 8.64
CA VAL A 204 -4.89 12.42 8.43
C VAL A 204 -4.72 11.75 9.77
N GLY A 205 -5.62 10.82 10.10
CA GLY A 205 -5.49 9.99 11.29
C GLY A 205 -4.31 9.03 11.17
N ILE A 206 -3.70 8.63 12.28
CA ILE A 206 -2.64 7.63 12.30
C ILE A 206 -3.09 6.35 12.98
N VAL A 207 -2.66 5.21 12.43
CA VAL A 207 -2.82 3.88 13.00
C VAL A 207 -1.43 3.31 13.26
N LYS A 208 -1.27 2.63 14.40
CA LYS A 208 -0.02 1.99 14.75
C LYS A 208 0.24 0.80 13.81
N GLY A 209 1.34 0.86 13.09
CA GLY A 209 1.88 -0.24 12.30
C GLY A 209 2.67 -1.23 13.16
N ALA A 210 3.38 -2.12 12.50
CA ALA A 210 4.25 -3.11 13.15
C ALA A 210 5.61 -3.17 12.46
N VAL A 211 6.67 -3.51 13.21
CA VAL A 211 8.01 -3.72 12.64
C VAL A 211 7.97 -4.83 11.59
N GLY A 212 7.21 -5.88 11.86
CA GLY A 212 7.03 -6.98 10.92
C GLY A 212 6.29 -6.64 9.63
N ASN A 213 5.52 -5.53 9.60
CA ASN A 213 4.87 -5.03 8.37
C ASN A 213 5.87 -4.25 7.48
N PHE A 214 7.12 -4.70 7.43
CA PHE A 214 8.15 -4.09 6.61
C PHE A 214 7.94 -4.34 5.11
N LYS A 215 8.49 -3.45 4.29
CA LYS A 215 8.44 -3.54 2.83
C LYS A 215 9.64 -4.32 2.31
N ILE A 216 9.42 -5.44 1.64
CA ILE A 216 10.49 -6.17 0.95
C ILE A 216 10.99 -5.30 -0.21
N THR A 217 12.21 -4.78 -0.06
CA THR A 217 12.78 -3.81 -1.01
C THR A 217 14.14 -4.26 -1.53
N THR A 218 14.91 -4.97 -0.70
CA THR A 218 16.27 -5.43 -0.97
C THR A 218 16.35 -6.97 -0.86
N PRO A 219 17.41 -7.60 -1.39
CA PRO A 219 17.67 -9.03 -1.16
C PRO A 219 17.80 -9.40 0.32
N TYR A 220 18.25 -8.46 1.17
CA TYR A 220 18.32 -8.66 2.61
C TYR A 220 16.92 -8.78 3.22
N ASP A 221 15.99 -7.89 2.83
CA ASP A 221 14.61 -7.96 3.31
C ASP A 221 13.95 -9.30 2.92
N LEU A 222 14.26 -9.80 1.71
CA LEU A 222 13.72 -11.08 1.26
C LEU A 222 14.21 -12.24 2.13
N LYS A 223 15.50 -12.26 2.51
CA LYS A 223 16.03 -13.29 3.43
C LYS A 223 15.35 -13.24 4.79
N ILE A 224 15.13 -12.04 5.34
CA ILE A 224 14.39 -11.89 6.60
C ILE A 224 12.95 -12.40 6.44
N ALA A 225 12.30 -12.06 5.33
CA ALA A 225 10.95 -12.52 5.04
C ALA A 225 10.87 -14.06 4.94
N GLU A 226 11.86 -14.71 4.33
CA GLU A 226 11.93 -16.17 4.23
C GLU A 226 12.01 -16.83 5.61
N ILE A 227 12.84 -16.32 6.51
CA ILE A 227 12.96 -16.83 7.89
C ILE A 227 11.62 -16.69 8.61
N ILE A 228 11.01 -15.49 8.58
CA ILE A 228 9.72 -15.25 9.22
C ILE A 228 8.64 -16.21 8.71
N ALA A 229 8.57 -16.38 7.38
CA ALA A 229 7.56 -17.23 6.76
C ALA A 229 7.76 -18.72 7.02
N GLN A 230 9.01 -19.21 7.14
CA GLN A 230 9.34 -20.60 7.44
C GLN A 230 9.12 -20.97 8.91
N GLU A 231 9.48 -20.09 9.80
CA GLU A 231 9.41 -20.33 11.24
C GLU A 231 8.06 -19.92 11.86
N ASN A 232 7.10 -19.41 11.07
CA ASN A 232 5.82 -18.87 11.55
C ASN A 232 6.00 -17.87 12.71
N ILE A 233 7.06 -17.05 12.64
CA ILE A 233 7.35 -16.05 13.67
C ILE A 233 6.21 -15.03 13.71
N ASP A 234 5.69 -14.79 14.92
CA ASP A 234 4.72 -13.71 15.14
C ASP A 234 5.41 -12.34 14.96
N VAL A 235 4.91 -11.57 14.02
CA VAL A 235 5.48 -10.28 13.61
C VAL A 235 4.65 -9.08 14.09
N GLN A 236 3.86 -9.28 15.17
CA GLN A 236 3.01 -8.22 15.74
C GLN A 236 3.80 -7.04 16.31
#